data_2ed994e84b1ff0c3821c2901bfcca76e
#
_entry.id   2ed994e84b1ff0c3821c2901bfcca76e
#
_cell.length_a   1.000
_cell.length_b   1.000
_cell.length_c   1.000
_cell.angle_alpha   90.00
_cell.angle_beta   90.00
_cell.angle_gamma   90.00
#
_symmetry.space_group_name_H-M   'P 1'
#
loop_
_entity.id
_entity.type
_entity.pdbx_description
1 polymer ?
#
loop_
_entity_poly.entity_id
_entity_poly.type
_entity_poly.pdbx_seq_one_letter_code
_entity_poly.pdbx_strand_id
1 'polypeptide(L)'
;MKVDKEYLRLFPNLNVSYNLRENLIARGALYTSVGRPDYNQYAGGLTLPDTERVPDSASNRISVNNAGIKAWSANTSKVRLEYYFERVGQVSVAAFRRDFRNFFGSVVLPATPEFLSLYGLDPETYEKYSVATNYNLTTSVRMEGLEFDYKQALTFLPNWARGVQAFANATATRATGDGVANMAGWTPRLFNWGVSLTRPKYNLRVNWNYASRRRAGLVAVGRSIEPNTYDWRSKKLNIDVSGEYWLSKRVALFANLRNINDALDDIERAGPSTPAGAQLRQRNDYGSLWTFGIKGVF
;
A
#
# COMPACT_ATOMS: atom_id res chain seq x y z
N MET A 1 3.17 -14.26 -31.28
CA MET A 1 4.40 -13.46 -31.08
C MET A 1 5.18 -14.11 -29.93
N LYS A 2 6.44 -14.56 -30.14
CA LYS A 2 7.28 -15.11 -29.08
C LYS A 2 8.13 -13.96 -28.51
N VAL A 3 8.06 -13.71 -27.24
CA VAL A 3 8.84 -12.67 -26.57
C VAL A 3 9.78 -13.34 -25.60
N ASP A 4 11.07 -13.35 -25.93
CA ASP A 4 12.11 -13.84 -25.03
C ASP A 4 12.58 -12.69 -24.15
N LYS A 5 12.61 -12.90 -22.82
CA LYS A 5 13.03 -11.89 -21.84
C LYS A 5 14.09 -12.46 -20.92
N GLU A 6 15.24 -11.83 -20.95
CA GLU A 6 16.34 -12.13 -20.05
C GLU A 6 16.43 -11.06 -18.95
N TYR A 7 16.57 -11.51 -17.70
CA TYR A 7 16.67 -10.64 -16.51
C TYR A 7 18.02 -10.79 -15.80
N LEU A 8 19.07 -11.09 -16.54
CA LEU A 8 20.41 -11.08 -15.97
C LEU A 8 20.82 -9.65 -15.66
N ARG A 9 20.88 -9.29 -14.38
CA ARG A 9 21.29 -7.97 -13.90
C ARG A 9 22.07 -8.08 -12.61
N LEU A 10 22.99 -7.17 -12.42
CA LEU A 10 23.66 -6.98 -11.12
C LEU A 10 22.75 -6.17 -10.19
N PHE A 11 22.65 -6.63 -8.94
CA PHE A 11 21.92 -5.95 -7.87
C PHE A 11 22.89 -5.56 -6.76
N PRO A 12 23.68 -4.48 -6.94
CA PRO A 12 24.62 -4.03 -5.95
C PRO A 12 23.88 -3.65 -4.66
N ASN A 13 24.45 -4.07 -3.54
CA ASN A 13 23.94 -3.79 -2.22
C ASN A 13 25.09 -3.49 -1.28
N LEU A 14 25.09 -2.29 -0.70
CA LEU A 14 26.04 -1.86 0.32
C LEU A 14 25.29 -1.51 1.58
N ASN A 15 25.63 -2.15 2.68
CA ASN A 15 25.11 -1.82 4.01
C ASN A 15 26.28 -1.49 4.93
N VAL A 16 26.16 -0.36 5.63
CA VAL A 16 27.14 0.11 6.60
C VAL A 16 26.45 0.29 7.95
N SER A 17 27.08 -0.15 9.00
CA SER A 17 26.65 0.07 10.39
C SER A 17 27.82 0.63 11.18
N TYR A 18 27.57 1.71 11.91
CA TYR A 18 28.58 2.37 12.74
C TYR A 18 28.02 2.67 14.13
N ASN A 19 28.71 2.18 15.16
CA ASN A 19 28.35 2.45 16.54
C ASN A 19 28.91 3.81 16.96
N LEU A 20 28.05 4.81 17.03
CA LEU A 20 28.39 6.16 17.52
C LEU A 20 28.66 6.11 19.04
N ARG A 21 27.90 5.27 19.74
CA ARG A 21 28.03 4.94 21.18
C ARG A 21 27.54 3.51 21.36
N GLU A 22 27.69 2.95 22.54
CA GLU A 22 27.22 1.60 22.90
C GLU A 22 25.70 1.41 22.61
N ASN A 23 24.93 2.49 22.79
CA ASN A 23 23.47 2.50 22.64
C ASN A 23 22.98 3.36 21.48
N LEU A 24 23.87 3.86 20.61
CA LEU A 24 23.51 4.72 19.48
C LEU A 24 24.20 4.23 18.21
N ILE A 25 23.40 3.76 17.25
CA ILE A 25 23.90 3.15 16.01
C ILE A 25 23.40 3.94 14.81
N ALA A 26 24.32 4.31 13.92
CA ALA A 26 23.99 4.86 12.61
C ALA A 26 24.10 3.75 11.55
N ARG A 27 23.12 3.69 10.63
CA ARG A 27 23.13 2.75 9.51
C ARG A 27 22.94 3.49 8.20
N GLY A 28 23.62 3.02 7.17
CA GLY A 28 23.45 3.45 5.79
C GLY A 28 23.23 2.25 4.88
N ALA A 29 22.37 2.39 3.88
CA ALA A 29 22.16 1.39 2.86
C ALA A 29 22.02 2.03 1.48
N LEU A 30 22.70 1.44 0.50
CA LEU A 30 22.57 1.76 -0.92
C LEU A 30 22.31 0.45 -1.66
N TYR A 31 21.20 0.35 -2.38
CA TYR A 31 20.88 -0.88 -3.10
C TYR A 31 19.99 -0.64 -4.32
N THR A 32 20.07 -1.56 -5.26
CA THR A 32 19.19 -1.63 -6.42
C THR A 32 18.20 -2.77 -6.25
N SER A 33 16.93 -2.50 -6.54
CA SER A 33 15.85 -3.48 -6.57
C SER A 33 15.16 -3.51 -7.92
N VAL A 34 14.47 -4.60 -8.23
CA VAL A 34 13.71 -4.81 -9.46
C VAL A 34 12.31 -5.32 -9.13
N GLY A 35 11.32 -4.84 -9.86
CA GLY A 35 9.97 -5.40 -9.84
C GLY A 35 9.62 -5.90 -11.24
N ARG A 36 9.26 -7.17 -11.32
CA ARG A 36 8.82 -7.78 -12.57
C ARG A 36 7.32 -7.53 -12.78
N PRO A 37 6.87 -7.38 -14.03
CA PRO A 37 5.45 -7.43 -14.33
C PRO A 37 4.83 -8.79 -13.93
N ASP A 38 3.53 -8.79 -13.74
CA ASP A 38 2.79 -10.03 -13.49
C ASP A 38 2.87 -10.97 -14.68
N TYR A 39 2.77 -12.28 -14.45
CA TYR A 39 2.90 -13.30 -15.51
C TYR A 39 1.86 -13.15 -16.62
N ASN A 40 0.64 -12.71 -16.30
CA ASN A 40 -0.41 -12.46 -17.28
C ASN A 40 -0.01 -11.37 -18.30
N GLN A 41 0.81 -10.39 -17.92
CA GLN A 41 1.31 -9.37 -18.83
C GLN A 41 2.22 -9.98 -19.90
N TYR A 42 3.03 -10.98 -19.53
CA TYR A 42 3.91 -11.68 -20.47
C TYR A 42 3.18 -12.64 -21.40
N ALA A 43 2.08 -13.20 -20.97
CA ALA A 43 1.28 -14.10 -21.79
C ALA A 43 0.67 -13.37 -23.01
N GLY A 44 0.66 -12.02 -22.98
CA GLY A 44 -0.06 -11.26 -23.98
C GLY A 44 -1.56 -11.47 -23.85
N GLY A 45 -2.30 -11.07 -24.86
CA GLY A 45 -3.73 -11.34 -24.92
C GLY A 45 -4.58 -10.11 -24.68
N LEU A 46 -5.87 -10.33 -24.91
CA LEU A 46 -6.92 -9.34 -24.90
C LEU A 46 -8.04 -9.85 -24.03
N THR A 47 -8.55 -9.01 -23.14
CA THR A 47 -9.79 -9.25 -22.40
C THR A 47 -10.84 -8.32 -22.94
N LEU A 48 -11.96 -8.88 -23.40
CA LEU A 48 -13.07 -8.11 -23.97
C LEU A 48 -14.03 -7.65 -22.88
N PRO A 49 -14.69 -6.50 -23.08
CA PRO A 49 -15.74 -6.05 -22.19
C PRO A 49 -16.99 -6.93 -22.33
N ASP A 50 -17.82 -6.93 -21.31
CA ASP A 50 -19.16 -7.50 -21.35
C ASP A 50 -20.07 -6.56 -22.16
N THR A 51 -20.51 -7.00 -23.33
CA THR A 51 -21.31 -6.19 -24.25
C THR A 51 -22.76 -6.04 -23.83
N GLU A 52 -23.24 -6.83 -22.87
CA GLU A 52 -24.58 -6.73 -22.28
C GLU A 52 -24.67 -5.66 -21.18
N ARG A 53 -23.52 -5.23 -20.64
CA ARG A 53 -23.44 -4.19 -19.63
C ARG A 53 -23.31 -2.80 -20.24
N VAL A 54 -23.54 -1.78 -19.38
CA VAL A 54 -23.32 -0.38 -19.73
C VAL A 54 -21.93 -0.22 -20.34
N PRO A 55 -21.84 0.33 -21.57
CA PRO A 55 -20.56 0.49 -22.24
C PRO A 55 -19.64 1.42 -21.45
N ASP A 56 -18.36 1.19 -21.60
CA ASP A 56 -17.24 1.97 -21.13
C ASP A 56 -17.29 2.43 -19.66
N SER A 57 -16.84 1.57 -18.79
CA SER A 57 -16.55 1.89 -17.39
C SER A 57 -15.12 1.45 -17.04
N ALA A 58 -14.59 1.88 -15.90
CA ALA A 58 -13.27 1.45 -15.44
C ALA A 58 -13.13 -0.08 -15.30
N SER A 59 -14.25 -0.79 -15.16
CA SER A 59 -14.33 -2.24 -15.03
C SER A 59 -14.86 -2.96 -16.29
N ASN A 60 -15.29 -2.22 -17.33
CA ASN A 60 -15.89 -2.79 -18.55
C ASN A 60 -15.31 -2.12 -19.79
N ARG A 61 -14.12 -2.53 -20.19
CA ARG A 61 -13.34 -2.02 -21.32
C ARG A 61 -12.47 -3.11 -21.94
N ILE A 62 -11.93 -2.85 -23.10
CA ILE A 62 -10.93 -3.71 -23.70
C ILE A 62 -9.64 -3.58 -22.91
N SER A 63 -9.12 -4.67 -22.36
CA SER A 63 -7.82 -4.71 -21.66
C SER A 63 -6.80 -5.45 -22.49
N VAL A 64 -5.67 -4.81 -22.79
CA VAL A 64 -4.58 -5.39 -23.57
C VAL A 64 -3.37 -5.62 -22.69
N ASN A 65 -2.91 -6.85 -22.62
CA ASN A 65 -1.67 -7.19 -21.94
C ASN A 65 -0.48 -6.82 -22.82
N ASN A 66 0.43 -6.00 -22.30
CA ASN A 66 1.62 -5.59 -23.02
C ASN A 66 2.76 -6.59 -22.79
N ALA A 67 2.91 -7.57 -23.68
CA ALA A 67 4.01 -8.52 -23.62
C ALA A 67 5.40 -7.85 -23.73
N GLY A 68 5.48 -6.63 -24.29
CA GLY A 68 6.71 -5.83 -24.40
C GLY A 68 7.15 -5.15 -23.09
N ILE A 69 6.30 -5.15 -22.04
CA ILE A 69 6.59 -4.44 -20.78
C ILE A 69 7.88 -4.95 -20.13
N LYS A 70 8.72 -4.03 -19.67
CA LYS A 70 10.01 -4.31 -19.01
C LYS A 70 9.87 -4.23 -17.50
N ALA A 71 10.66 -4.99 -16.76
CA ALA A 71 10.77 -4.83 -15.32
C ALA A 71 11.22 -3.41 -14.96
N TRP A 72 10.61 -2.82 -13.94
CA TRP A 72 11.11 -1.58 -13.37
C TRP A 72 12.31 -1.86 -12.46
N SER A 73 13.16 -0.87 -12.28
CA SER A 73 14.25 -0.90 -11.30
C SER A 73 14.19 0.33 -10.42
N ALA A 74 14.72 0.20 -9.21
CA ALA A 74 14.82 1.34 -8.29
C ALA A 74 16.17 1.32 -7.58
N ASN A 75 16.83 2.48 -7.56
CA ASN A 75 17.99 2.75 -6.71
C ASN A 75 17.51 3.37 -5.42
N THR A 76 17.84 2.73 -4.30
CA THR A 76 17.43 3.18 -2.97
C THR A 76 18.64 3.59 -2.15
N SER A 77 18.56 4.77 -1.55
CA SER A 77 19.46 5.26 -0.50
C SER A 77 18.66 5.37 0.79
N LYS A 78 19.19 4.85 1.89
CA LYS A 78 18.56 4.91 3.21
C LYS A 78 19.58 5.20 4.27
N VAL A 79 19.24 6.10 5.20
CA VAL A 79 20.02 6.35 6.43
C VAL A 79 19.10 6.16 7.61
N ARG A 80 19.62 5.62 8.71
CA ARG A 80 18.85 5.35 9.92
C ARG A 80 19.71 5.61 11.14
N LEU A 81 19.13 6.20 12.17
CA LEU A 81 19.69 6.36 13.48
C LEU A 81 18.84 5.58 14.48
N GLU A 82 19.47 4.73 15.27
CA GLU A 82 18.83 3.87 16.27
C GLU A 82 19.41 4.17 17.64
N TYR A 83 18.53 4.44 18.61
CA TYR A 83 18.91 4.61 20.01
C TYR A 83 18.22 3.54 20.85
N TYR A 84 19.02 2.83 21.65
CA TYR A 84 18.58 1.75 22.52
C TYR A 84 18.54 2.23 23.97
N PHE A 85 17.42 2.08 24.63
CA PHE A 85 17.26 2.40 26.03
C PHE A 85 17.84 1.29 26.91
N GLU A 86 18.42 1.63 28.05
CA GLU A 86 19.12 0.70 28.95
C GLU A 86 18.27 -0.48 29.44
N ARG A 87 16.92 -0.39 29.38
CA ARG A 87 16.00 -1.39 29.93
C ARG A 87 14.99 -1.93 28.95
N VAL A 88 15.25 -2.29 27.78
CA VAL A 88 14.26 -2.83 26.83
C VAL A 88 13.40 -1.74 26.16
N GLY A 89 13.98 -1.11 25.21
CA GLY A 89 13.30 -0.19 24.32
C GLY A 89 14.22 0.37 23.27
N GLN A 90 13.63 0.88 22.22
CA GLN A 90 14.37 1.55 21.16
C GLN A 90 13.53 2.67 20.55
N VAL A 91 14.22 3.65 20.04
CA VAL A 91 13.68 4.64 19.11
C VAL A 91 14.57 4.69 17.88
N SER A 92 13.98 4.81 16.72
CA SER A 92 14.75 5.03 15.49
C SER A 92 14.06 5.98 14.55
N VAL A 93 14.87 6.71 13.79
CA VAL A 93 14.44 7.58 12.72
C VAL A 93 15.22 7.20 11.47
N ALA A 94 14.54 7.08 10.35
CA ALA A 94 15.17 6.83 9.07
C ALA A 94 14.65 7.80 8.01
N ALA A 95 15.52 8.14 7.07
CA ALA A 95 15.17 8.83 5.84
C ALA A 95 15.58 7.95 4.66
N PHE A 96 14.76 7.93 3.64
CA PHE A 96 15.07 7.19 2.42
C PHE A 96 14.68 7.97 1.17
N ARG A 97 15.38 7.64 0.10
CA ARG A 97 15.07 8.09 -1.26
C ARG A 97 15.16 6.89 -2.20
N ARG A 98 14.18 6.78 -3.07
CA ARG A 98 14.08 5.72 -4.07
C ARG A 98 13.78 6.34 -5.43
N ASP A 99 14.68 6.16 -6.37
CA ASP A 99 14.54 6.64 -7.75
C ASP A 99 14.18 5.45 -8.66
N PHE A 100 12.95 5.48 -9.21
CA PHE A 100 12.43 4.43 -10.08
C PHE A 100 12.75 4.73 -11.55
N ARG A 101 13.05 3.67 -12.30
CA ARG A 101 13.20 3.67 -13.76
C ARG A 101 12.29 2.62 -14.37
N ASN A 102 11.74 2.91 -15.54
CA ASN A 102 10.79 2.03 -16.25
C ASN A 102 9.59 1.64 -15.38
N PHE A 103 9.13 2.54 -14.49
CA PHE A 103 7.97 2.25 -13.64
C PHE A 103 6.74 1.97 -14.52
N PHE A 104 5.78 1.22 -14.00
CA PHE A 104 4.58 0.88 -14.75
C PHE A 104 3.59 2.03 -14.75
N GLY A 105 3.13 2.40 -15.93
CA GLY A 105 2.01 3.29 -16.15
C GLY A 105 0.88 2.56 -16.83
N SER A 106 -0.33 3.07 -16.71
CA SER A 106 -1.48 2.63 -17.47
C SER A 106 -1.99 3.78 -18.33
N VAL A 107 -2.43 3.46 -19.53
CA VAL A 107 -3.07 4.40 -20.43
C VAL A 107 -4.40 3.85 -20.88
N VAL A 108 -5.35 4.76 -21.07
CA VAL A 108 -6.67 4.45 -21.63
C VAL A 108 -6.83 5.26 -22.91
N LEU A 109 -7.06 4.57 -23.99
CA LEU A 109 -7.18 5.12 -25.35
C LEU A 109 -8.55 4.76 -25.92
N PRO A 110 -9.10 5.52 -26.88
CA PRO A 110 -10.26 5.10 -27.64
C PRO A 110 -9.95 3.83 -28.44
N ALA A 111 -10.93 2.95 -28.61
CA ALA A 111 -10.80 1.81 -29.53
C ALA A 111 -10.99 2.33 -30.97
N THR A 112 -9.88 2.57 -31.67
CA THR A 112 -9.97 3.01 -33.08
C THR A 112 -10.24 1.82 -34.00
N PRO A 113 -10.83 2.05 -35.20
CA PRO A 113 -11.02 0.98 -36.20
C PRO A 113 -9.72 0.26 -36.57
N GLU A 114 -8.60 0.98 -36.64
CA GLU A 114 -7.29 0.40 -36.91
C GLU A 114 -6.84 -0.55 -35.80
N PHE A 115 -7.04 -0.14 -34.54
CA PHE A 115 -6.74 -1.00 -33.39
C PHE A 115 -7.62 -2.25 -33.38
N LEU A 116 -8.93 -2.09 -33.61
CA LEU A 116 -9.88 -3.19 -33.61
C LEU A 116 -9.57 -4.20 -34.73
N SER A 117 -9.18 -3.72 -35.92
CA SER A 117 -8.81 -4.57 -37.05
C SER A 117 -7.57 -5.44 -36.76
N LEU A 118 -6.60 -4.95 -35.99
CA LEU A 118 -5.41 -5.72 -35.57
C LEU A 118 -5.77 -6.99 -34.78
N TYR A 119 -6.89 -6.96 -34.06
CA TYR A 119 -7.37 -8.05 -33.23
C TYR A 119 -8.58 -8.78 -33.83
N GLY A 120 -9.02 -8.42 -35.05
CA GLY A 120 -10.17 -9.02 -35.71
C GLY A 120 -11.49 -8.73 -34.99
N LEU A 121 -11.57 -7.58 -34.28
CA LEU A 121 -12.75 -7.16 -33.55
C LEU A 121 -13.66 -6.32 -34.44
N ASP A 122 -14.98 -6.54 -34.28
CA ASP A 122 -16.00 -5.79 -35.00
C ASP A 122 -16.10 -4.33 -34.49
N PRO A 123 -15.88 -3.31 -35.35
CA PRO A 123 -15.96 -1.91 -34.97
C PRO A 123 -17.37 -1.51 -34.47
N GLU A 124 -18.45 -2.00 -35.06
CA GLU A 124 -19.82 -1.64 -34.66
C GLU A 124 -20.09 -2.02 -33.20
N THR A 125 -19.51 -3.15 -32.75
CA THR A 125 -19.66 -3.64 -31.38
C THR A 125 -18.73 -2.95 -30.41
N TYR A 126 -17.45 -2.72 -30.79
CA TYR A 126 -16.39 -2.41 -29.82
C TYR A 126 -15.86 -0.97 -29.87
N GLU A 127 -16.15 -0.16 -30.88
CA GLU A 127 -15.67 1.23 -30.98
C GLU A 127 -16.17 2.13 -29.82
N LYS A 128 -17.30 1.78 -29.20
CA LYS A 128 -17.87 2.48 -28.03
C LYS A 128 -17.10 2.23 -26.73
N TYR A 129 -16.16 1.29 -26.70
CA TYR A 129 -15.35 0.98 -25.53
C TYR A 129 -14.00 1.68 -25.60
N SER A 130 -13.37 1.87 -24.43
CA SER A 130 -11.98 2.28 -24.36
C SER A 130 -11.03 1.09 -24.24
N VAL A 131 -9.77 1.30 -24.61
CA VAL A 131 -8.69 0.31 -24.55
C VAL A 131 -7.76 0.70 -23.44
N ALA A 132 -7.57 -0.19 -22.46
CA ALA A 132 -6.59 -0.01 -21.38
C ALA A 132 -5.38 -0.91 -21.62
N THR A 133 -4.19 -0.37 -21.49
CA THR A 133 -2.95 -1.13 -21.51
C THR A 133 -1.92 -0.56 -20.54
N ASN A 134 -0.94 -1.38 -20.15
CA ASN A 134 0.17 -0.96 -19.33
C ASN A 134 1.42 -0.73 -20.18
N TYR A 135 2.25 0.23 -19.77
CA TYR A 135 3.51 0.55 -20.43
C TYR A 135 4.58 0.95 -19.41
N ASN A 136 5.83 0.98 -19.84
CA ASN A 136 6.89 1.54 -19.00
C ASN A 136 6.96 3.04 -19.16
N LEU A 137 6.93 3.78 -18.05
CA LEU A 137 7.13 5.22 -18.05
C LEU A 137 8.54 5.55 -18.53
N THR A 138 8.65 6.50 -19.44
CA THR A 138 9.92 7.07 -19.89
C THR A 138 10.48 8.09 -18.93
N THR A 139 9.60 8.65 -18.07
CA THR A 139 9.94 9.63 -17.06
C THR A 139 10.28 8.96 -15.73
N SER A 140 11.11 9.63 -14.93
CA SER A 140 11.49 9.13 -13.60
C SER A 140 10.39 9.39 -12.57
N VAL A 141 10.28 8.46 -11.64
CA VAL A 141 9.49 8.64 -10.41
C VAL A 141 10.45 8.54 -9.24
N ARG A 142 10.38 9.50 -8.33
CA ARG A 142 11.13 9.52 -7.08
C ARG A 142 10.19 9.39 -5.91
N MET A 143 10.50 8.52 -4.98
CA MET A 143 9.83 8.43 -3.69
C MET A 143 10.82 8.72 -2.57
N GLU A 144 10.47 9.68 -1.72
CA GLU A 144 11.25 10.05 -0.54
C GLU A 144 10.36 9.87 0.69
N GLY A 145 10.96 9.55 1.83
CA GLY A 145 10.18 9.37 3.03
C GLY A 145 11.00 9.38 4.30
N LEU A 146 10.26 9.56 5.38
CA LEU A 146 10.72 9.46 6.75
C LEU A 146 10.01 8.29 7.42
N GLU A 147 10.76 7.54 8.21
CA GLU A 147 10.25 6.46 9.05
C GLU A 147 10.62 6.76 10.50
N PHE A 148 9.70 6.50 11.39
CA PHE A 148 9.89 6.58 12.83
C PHE A 148 9.42 5.28 13.47
N ASP A 149 10.23 4.71 14.36
CA ASP A 149 9.87 3.55 15.16
C ASP A 149 10.22 3.81 16.62
N TYR A 150 9.29 3.48 17.50
CA TYR A 150 9.45 3.51 18.94
C TYR A 150 8.85 2.27 19.55
N LYS A 151 9.55 1.65 20.49
CA LYS A 151 9.07 0.57 21.32
C LYS A 151 9.75 0.64 22.67
N GLN A 152 8.99 0.58 23.75
CA GLN A 152 9.54 0.60 25.11
C GLN A 152 8.64 -0.18 26.08
N ALA A 153 9.30 -0.97 26.95
CA ALA A 153 8.68 -1.45 28.18
C ALA A 153 8.74 -0.34 29.23
N LEU A 154 7.58 0.08 29.76
CA LEU A 154 7.47 1.21 30.69
C LEU A 154 7.78 0.74 32.13
N THR A 155 9.03 0.34 32.36
CA THR A 155 9.48 -0.25 33.63
C THR A 155 9.52 0.73 34.79
N PHE A 156 9.44 2.03 34.52
CA PHE A 156 9.38 3.10 35.50
C PHE A 156 7.98 3.29 36.13
N LEU A 157 6.95 2.63 35.55
CA LEU A 157 5.59 2.70 36.07
C LEU A 157 5.45 1.94 37.39
N PRO A 158 4.52 2.34 38.24
CA PRO A 158 4.26 1.67 39.52
C PRO A 158 3.85 0.21 39.35
N ASN A 159 3.92 -0.59 40.40
CA ASN A 159 3.70 -2.04 40.37
C ASN A 159 2.37 -2.46 39.73
N TRP A 160 1.29 -1.66 39.87
CA TRP A 160 -0.01 -1.95 39.26
C TRP A 160 0.02 -1.84 37.73
N ALA A 161 0.91 -1.01 37.16
CA ALA A 161 1.11 -0.83 35.71
C ALA A 161 2.39 -1.50 35.19
N ARG A 162 3.10 -2.30 36.02
CA ARG A 162 4.27 -3.05 35.58
C ARG A 162 3.88 -4.04 34.47
N GLY A 163 4.66 -4.13 33.39
CA GLY A 163 4.37 -4.96 32.21
C GLY A 163 3.64 -4.20 31.10
N VAL A 164 3.44 -2.90 31.25
CA VAL A 164 2.98 -2.05 30.15
C VAL A 164 4.12 -1.86 29.14
N GLN A 165 3.81 -2.04 27.88
CA GLN A 165 4.67 -1.72 26.74
C GLN A 165 3.92 -0.77 25.81
N ALA A 166 4.62 0.22 25.31
CA ALA A 166 4.12 1.12 24.27
C ALA A 166 4.93 0.95 23.00
N PHE A 167 4.30 1.09 21.85
CA PHE A 167 4.96 1.19 20.57
C PHE A 167 4.30 2.23 19.69
N ALA A 168 5.07 2.81 18.80
CA ALA A 168 4.58 3.69 17.74
C ALA A 168 5.48 3.54 16.53
N ASN A 169 4.90 3.41 15.34
CA ASN A 169 5.61 3.54 14.10
C ASN A 169 4.86 4.47 13.15
N ALA A 170 5.61 5.26 12.44
CA ALA A 170 5.10 6.24 11.51
C ALA A 170 5.92 6.22 10.22
N THR A 171 5.23 6.34 9.11
CA THR A 171 5.87 6.51 7.79
C THR A 171 5.19 7.66 7.08
N ALA A 172 6.00 8.61 6.61
CA ALA A 172 5.55 9.69 5.74
C ALA A 172 6.32 9.60 4.44
N THR A 173 5.61 9.55 3.31
CA THR A 173 6.21 9.40 1.98
C THR A 173 5.69 10.47 1.03
N ARG A 174 6.56 10.92 0.15
CA ARG A 174 6.25 11.84 -0.95
C ARG A 174 6.76 11.25 -2.25
N ALA A 175 5.94 11.26 -3.28
CA ALA A 175 6.33 10.91 -4.63
C ALA A 175 6.42 12.18 -5.49
N THR A 176 7.46 12.29 -6.33
CA THR A 176 7.72 13.42 -7.24
C THR A 176 8.18 12.90 -8.61
N GLY A 177 8.08 13.76 -9.63
CA GLY A 177 8.40 13.44 -11.02
C GLY A 177 7.16 13.32 -11.90
N ASP A 178 7.34 13.42 -13.21
CA ASP A 178 6.24 13.46 -14.19
C ASP A 178 5.42 12.14 -14.22
N GLY A 179 6.04 11.02 -13.84
CA GLY A 179 5.38 9.72 -13.77
C GLY A 179 4.48 9.50 -12.56
N VAL A 180 4.44 10.45 -11.60
CA VAL A 180 3.64 10.30 -10.35
C VAL A 180 2.14 10.19 -10.60
N ALA A 181 1.64 10.78 -11.70
CA ALA A 181 0.25 10.67 -12.10
C ALA A 181 -0.21 9.20 -12.26
N ASN A 182 0.70 8.34 -12.72
CA ASN A 182 0.44 6.91 -12.92
C ASN A 182 0.73 6.04 -11.68
N MET A 183 1.29 6.63 -10.62
CA MET A 183 1.62 5.92 -9.41
C MET A 183 0.41 5.89 -8.47
N ALA A 184 -0.22 4.73 -8.34
CA ALA A 184 -1.38 4.52 -7.49
C ALA A 184 -1.09 3.50 -6.38
N GLY A 185 -1.96 3.43 -5.39
CA GLY A 185 -1.92 2.39 -4.35
C GLY A 185 -0.96 2.65 -3.17
N TRP A 186 -0.11 3.67 -3.21
CA TRP A 186 0.74 4.02 -2.07
C TRP A 186 0.02 4.96 -1.10
N THR A 187 0.29 4.78 0.20
CA THR A 187 -0.32 5.59 1.26
C THR A 187 0.69 6.64 1.73
N PRO A 188 0.41 7.96 1.57
CA PRO A 188 1.35 9.02 1.92
C PRO A 188 1.76 9.04 3.39
N ARG A 189 0.83 8.72 4.30
CA ARG A 189 1.09 8.72 5.75
C ARG A 189 0.42 7.52 6.39
N LEU A 190 1.22 6.77 7.14
CA LEU A 190 0.79 5.64 7.97
C LEU A 190 1.27 5.90 9.40
N PHE A 191 0.38 5.75 10.37
CA PHE A 191 0.70 5.81 11.79
C PHE A 191 0.07 4.59 12.47
N ASN A 192 0.89 3.80 13.14
CA ASN A 192 0.42 2.71 13.96
C ASN A 192 1.01 2.89 15.35
N TRP A 193 0.16 2.85 16.37
CA TRP A 193 0.62 2.91 17.74
C TRP A 193 -0.25 2.03 18.61
N GLY A 194 0.27 1.68 19.75
CA GLY A 194 -0.47 0.83 20.65
C GLY A 194 0.17 0.72 22.02
N VAL A 195 -0.64 0.17 22.92
CA VAL A 195 -0.25 -0.14 24.27
C VAL A 195 -0.64 -1.58 24.56
N SER A 196 0.24 -2.32 25.20
CA SER A 196 -0.06 -3.66 25.72
C SER A 196 0.27 -3.75 27.21
N LEU A 197 -0.55 -4.49 27.93
CA LEU A 197 -0.29 -4.84 29.31
C LEU A 197 -0.19 -6.36 29.41
N THR A 198 0.97 -6.87 29.81
CA THR A 198 1.21 -8.30 29.99
C THR A 198 1.38 -8.62 31.46
N ARG A 199 0.62 -9.60 31.93
CA ARG A 199 0.63 -10.14 33.31
C ARG A 199 0.70 -11.67 33.25
N PRO A 200 1.07 -12.33 34.34
CA PRO A 200 1.15 -13.80 34.37
C PRO A 200 -0.14 -14.51 33.95
N LYS A 201 -1.30 -13.92 34.25
CA LYS A 201 -2.62 -14.50 33.95
C LYS A 201 -3.34 -13.87 32.78
N TYR A 202 -2.92 -12.68 32.30
CA TYR A 202 -3.63 -12.03 31.21
C TYR A 202 -2.70 -11.12 30.39
N ASN A 203 -3.09 -10.91 29.18
CA ASN A 203 -2.57 -9.84 28.33
C ASN A 203 -3.73 -9.04 27.76
N LEU A 204 -3.48 -7.76 27.56
CA LEU A 204 -4.40 -6.84 26.90
C LEU A 204 -3.59 -5.98 25.93
N ARG A 205 -4.12 -5.76 24.72
CA ARG A 205 -3.50 -4.89 23.73
C ARG A 205 -4.55 -4.01 23.07
N VAL A 206 -4.23 -2.76 22.92
CA VAL A 206 -5.01 -1.79 22.14
C VAL A 206 -4.10 -1.23 21.05
N ASN A 207 -4.55 -1.28 19.81
CA ASN A 207 -3.83 -0.78 18.64
C ASN A 207 -4.67 0.24 17.92
N TRP A 208 -4.03 1.30 17.44
CA TRP A 208 -4.57 2.30 16.55
C TRP A 208 -3.80 2.26 15.24
N ASN A 209 -4.52 2.20 14.12
CA ASN A 209 -3.94 2.11 12.79
C ASN A 209 -4.56 3.21 11.93
N TYR A 210 -3.77 4.24 11.65
CA TYR A 210 -4.18 5.35 10.81
C TYR A 210 -3.54 5.28 9.44
N ALA A 211 -4.35 5.41 8.40
CA ALA A 211 -3.91 5.59 7.03
C ALA A 211 -4.49 6.89 6.47
N SER A 212 -3.65 7.74 5.87
CA SER A 212 -4.13 8.94 5.19
C SER A 212 -4.86 8.60 3.88
N ARG A 213 -5.58 9.58 3.34
CA ARG A 213 -6.15 9.49 1.99
C ARG A 213 -5.08 9.07 0.98
N ARG A 214 -5.41 8.12 0.10
CA ARG A 214 -4.50 7.59 -0.91
C ARG A 214 -5.17 7.51 -2.27
N ARG A 215 -4.38 7.76 -3.31
CA ARG A 215 -4.82 7.56 -4.69
C ARG A 215 -4.95 6.07 -4.97
N ALA A 216 -6.12 5.64 -5.47
CA ALA A 216 -6.38 4.24 -5.78
C ALA A 216 -6.18 3.94 -7.27
N GLY A 217 -6.54 4.84 -8.17
CA GLY A 217 -6.33 4.65 -9.60
C GLY A 217 -6.81 5.83 -10.43
N LEU A 218 -6.29 5.95 -11.64
CA LEU A 218 -6.76 6.89 -12.64
C LEU A 218 -8.11 6.41 -13.20
N VAL A 219 -9.05 7.33 -13.35
CA VAL A 219 -10.35 7.07 -13.99
C VAL A 219 -10.25 7.48 -15.45
N ALA A 220 -10.83 6.66 -16.33
CA ALA A 220 -10.84 6.99 -17.77
C ALA A 220 -11.66 8.27 -18.02
N VAL A 221 -11.15 9.09 -18.96
CA VAL A 221 -11.88 10.24 -19.46
C VAL A 221 -13.13 9.78 -20.18
N GLY A 222 -14.26 10.44 -19.94
CA GLY A 222 -15.55 10.12 -20.55
C GLY A 222 -16.44 11.35 -20.62
N ARG A 223 -17.71 11.20 -21.04
CA ARG A 223 -18.62 12.33 -21.22
C ARG A 223 -18.79 13.22 -19.98
N SER A 224 -18.70 12.60 -18.78
CA SER A 224 -18.87 13.29 -17.49
C SER A 224 -17.63 13.19 -16.61
N ILE A 225 -16.49 12.76 -17.15
CA ILE A 225 -15.25 12.56 -16.40
C ILE A 225 -14.15 13.35 -17.09
N GLU A 226 -13.66 14.36 -16.39
CA GLU A 226 -12.57 15.21 -16.84
C GLU A 226 -11.20 14.51 -16.73
N PRO A 227 -10.19 14.92 -17.50
CA PRO A 227 -8.83 14.45 -17.35
C PRO A 227 -8.31 14.65 -15.92
N ASN A 228 -7.39 13.79 -15.48
CA ASN A 228 -6.82 13.78 -14.12
C ASN A 228 -7.83 13.51 -13.00
N THR A 229 -8.91 12.82 -13.30
CA THR A 229 -9.82 12.28 -12.30
C THR A 229 -9.29 10.97 -11.75
N TYR A 230 -9.29 10.83 -10.43
CA TYR A 230 -8.82 9.64 -9.73
C TYR A 230 -9.84 9.12 -8.75
N ASP A 231 -9.85 7.81 -8.57
CA ASP A 231 -10.45 7.19 -7.40
C ASP A 231 -9.46 7.29 -6.23
N TRP A 232 -9.99 7.56 -5.05
CA TRP A 232 -9.25 7.71 -3.80
C TRP A 232 -9.86 6.81 -2.73
N ARG A 233 -9.02 6.28 -1.86
CA ARG A 233 -9.48 5.77 -0.57
C ARG A 233 -9.39 6.88 0.45
N SER A 234 -10.44 7.12 1.20
CA SER A 234 -10.47 8.13 2.25
C SER A 234 -9.48 7.79 3.38
N LYS A 235 -9.19 8.76 4.22
CA LYS A 235 -8.43 8.52 5.45
C LYS A 235 -9.21 7.58 6.36
N LYS A 236 -8.49 6.69 7.07
CA LYS A 236 -9.09 5.72 7.96
C LYS A 236 -8.29 5.57 9.25
N LEU A 237 -8.98 5.51 10.38
CA LEU A 237 -8.42 5.15 11.68
C LEU A 237 -9.17 3.93 12.19
N ASN A 238 -8.48 2.79 12.31
CA ASN A 238 -9.01 1.59 12.94
C ASN A 238 -8.48 1.48 14.37
N ILE A 239 -9.35 1.06 15.27
CA ILE A 239 -8.99 0.74 16.66
C ILE A 239 -9.31 -0.73 16.88
N ASP A 240 -8.28 -1.49 17.29
CA ASP A 240 -8.38 -2.91 17.56
C ASP A 240 -8.01 -3.19 19.01
N VAL A 241 -8.80 -4.04 19.67
CA VAL A 241 -8.55 -4.49 21.04
C VAL A 241 -8.43 -6.00 21.05
N SER A 242 -7.40 -6.53 21.69
CA SER A 242 -7.26 -7.96 21.89
C SER A 242 -6.84 -8.27 23.33
N GLY A 243 -7.29 -9.40 23.81
CA GLY A 243 -6.95 -9.84 25.16
C GLY A 243 -7.03 -11.35 25.32
N GLU A 244 -6.27 -11.84 26.28
CA GLU A 244 -6.29 -13.22 26.72
C GLU A 244 -6.31 -13.27 28.24
N TYR A 245 -7.00 -14.27 28.78
CA TYR A 245 -7.01 -14.59 30.20
C TYR A 245 -6.78 -16.09 30.42
N TRP A 246 -5.69 -16.44 31.10
CA TRP A 246 -5.31 -17.80 31.41
C TRP A 246 -6.08 -18.31 32.65
N LEU A 247 -7.01 -19.22 32.43
CA LEU A 247 -7.74 -19.92 33.49
C LEU A 247 -6.84 -20.91 34.21
N SER A 248 -5.95 -21.56 33.48
CA SER A 248 -4.94 -22.48 33.98
C SER A 248 -3.65 -22.37 33.15
N LYS A 249 -2.61 -23.13 33.44
CA LYS A 249 -1.38 -23.19 32.61
C LYS A 249 -1.65 -23.72 31.20
N ARG A 250 -2.78 -24.38 30.96
CA ARG A 250 -3.09 -25.02 29.70
C ARG A 250 -4.30 -24.43 28.96
N VAL A 251 -5.12 -23.64 29.62
CA VAL A 251 -6.40 -23.14 29.07
C VAL A 251 -6.48 -21.63 29.23
N ALA A 252 -6.75 -20.93 28.14
CA ALA A 252 -6.99 -19.50 28.13
C ALA A 252 -8.29 -19.16 27.36
N LEU A 253 -8.94 -18.11 27.80
CA LEU A 253 -9.97 -17.41 27.05
C LEU A 253 -9.31 -16.30 26.24
N PHE A 254 -9.78 -16.05 25.03
CA PHE A 254 -9.36 -14.90 24.25
C PHE A 254 -10.51 -14.11 23.66
N ALA A 255 -10.28 -12.83 23.45
CA ALA A 255 -11.17 -11.91 22.73
C ALA A 255 -10.35 -11.07 21.75
N ASN A 256 -10.82 -10.96 20.50
CA ASN A 256 -10.28 -10.06 19.49
C ASN A 256 -11.42 -9.21 18.93
N LEU A 257 -11.33 -7.92 19.12
CA LEU A 257 -12.30 -6.94 18.69
C LEU A 257 -11.60 -6.05 17.65
N ARG A 258 -11.96 -6.19 16.39
CA ARG A 258 -11.38 -5.42 15.28
C ARG A 258 -12.33 -4.32 14.86
N ASN A 259 -11.76 -3.17 14.52
CA ASN A 259 -12.51 -2.00 14.06
C ASN A 259 -13.62 -1.59 15.05
N ILE A 260 -13.30 -1.51 16.34
CA ILE A 260 -14.31 -1.24 17.40
C ILE A 260 -14.95 0.15 17.28
N ASN A 261 -14.30 1.06 16.57
CA ASN A 261 -14.79 2.41 16.28
C ASN A 261 -15.59 2.49 14.97
N ASP A 262 -15.88 1.34 14.34
CA ASP A 262 -16.70 1.23 13.13
C ASP A 262 -16.24 2.19 12.01
N ALA A 263 -14.93 2.20 11.76
CA ALA A 263 -14.34 3.07 10.75
C ALA A 263 -14.77 2.65 9.35
N LEU A 264 -15.38 3.57 8.62
CA LEU A 264 -15.85 3.38 7.26
C LEU A 264 -14.69 3.29 6.26
N ASP A 265 -14.89 2.59 5.14
CA ASP A 265 -13.95 2.49 4.02
C ASP A 265 -14.56 3.16 2.79
N ASP A 266 -14.48 4.49 2.74
CA ASP A 266 -15.06 5.28 1.68
C ASP A 266 -14.16 5.32 0.45
N ILE A 267 -14.77 5.19 -0.72
CA ILE A 267 -14.15 5.46 -2.01
C ILE A 267 -14.67 6.80 -2.50
N GLU A 268 -13.76 7.68 -2.78
CA GLU A 268 -14.03 9.01 -3.34
C GLU A 268 -13.58 9.04 -4.79
N ARG A 269 -14.25 9.85 -5.61
CA ARG A 269 -13.81 10.17 -6.96
C ARG A 269 -13.62 11.68 -7.07
N ALA A 270 -12.44 12.10 -7.46
CA ALA A 270 -12.14 13.52 -7.56
C ALA A 270 -11.26 13.83 -8.78
N GLY A 271 -11.71 14.76 -9.57
CA GLY A 271 -10.95 15.47 -10.60
C GLY A 271 -10.67 16.90 -10.20
N PRO A 272 -10.00 17.69 -11.08
CA PRO A 272 -9.66 19.09 -10.81
C PRO A 272 -10.85 19.99 -10.44
N SER A 273 -12.01 19.77 -11.03
CA SER A 273 -13.22 20.58 -10.82
C SER A 273 -14.26 19.94 -9.90
N THR A 274 -13.99 18.74 -9.34
CA THR A 274 -14.96 18.03 -8.51
C THR A 274 -15.13 18.71 -7.14
N PRO A 275 -16.33 19.24 -6.80
CA PRO A 275 -16.58 19.84 -5.50
C PRO A 275 -16.39 18.85 -4.36
N ALA A 276 -15.93 19.33 -3.20
CA ALA A 276 -15.67 18.48 -2.04
C ALA A 276 -16.88 17.63 -1.61
N GLY A 277 -18.11 18.21 -1.67
CA GLY A 277 -19.34 17.51 -1.31
C GLY A 277 -19.78 16.44 -2.32
N ALA A 278 -19.22 16.44 -3.55
CA ALA A 278 -19.58 15.50 -4.61
C ALA A 278 -18.53 14.37 -4.79
N GLN A 279 -17.52 14.30 -3.95
CA GLN A 279 -16.44 13.34 -4.11
C GLN A 279 -16.79 11.91 -3.66
N LEU A 280 -17.73 11.74 -2.74
CA LEU A 280 -18.12 10.43 -2.24
C LEU A 280 -18.77 9.61 -3.37
N ARG A 281 -18.10 8.51 -3.75
CA ARG A 281 -18.58 7.58 -4.76
C ARG A 281 -19.25 6.36 -4.15
N GLN A 282 -18.64 5.81 -3.11
CA GLN A 282 -19.09 4.57 -2.49
C GLN A 282 -18.70 4.56 -1.02
N ARG A 283 -19.62 4.17 -0.17
CA ARG A 283 -19.36 3.90 1.24
C ARG A 283 -19.43 2.42 1.50
N ASN A 284 -18.38 1.88 2.10
CA ASN A 284 -18.35 0.51 2.59
C ASN A 284 -18.32 0.55 4.11
N ASP A 285 -19.37 0.00 4.68
CA ASP A 285 -19.50 -0.24 6.10
C ASP A 285 -19.35 -1.75 6.34
N TYR A 286 -18.22 -2.14 6.96
CA TYR A 286 -17.93 -3.53 7.28
C TYR A 286 -18.24 -3.86 8.74
N GLY A 287 -18.64 -2.85 9.52
CA GLY A 287 -18.88 -2.98 10.94
C GLY A 287 -17.62 -3.34 11.74
N SER A 288 -17.85 -3.75 12.98
CA SER A 288 -16.81 -4.30 13.86
C SER A 288 -16.86 -5.83 13.87
N LEU A 289 -15.69 -6.48 13.89
CA LEU A 289 -15.58 -7.94 13.98
C LEU A 289 -15.16 -8.36 15.39
N TRP A 290 -15.99 -9.13 16.05
CA TRP A 290 -15.77 -9.65 17.38
C TRP A 290 -15.56 -11.15 17.33
N THR A 291 -14.45 -11.62 17.87
CA THR A 291 -14.09 -13.02 17.93
C THR A 291 -13.75 -13.41 19.35
N PHE A 292 -14.42 -14.41 19.88
CA PHE A 292 -14.17 -14.97 21.20
C PHE A 292 -13.88 -16.45 21.08
N GLY A 293 -13.04 -16.96 21.98
CA GLY A 293 -12.76 -18.39 21.96
C GLY A 293 -11.96 -18.86 23.16
N ILE A 294 -11.73 -20.17 23.14
CA ILE A 294 -10.89 -20.87 24.12
C ILE A 294 -9.72 -21.46 23.37
N LYS A 295 -8.51 -21.28 23.90
CA LYS A 295 -7.31 -21.94 23.39
C LYS A 295 -6.74 -22.88 24.46
N GLY A 296 -6.26 -24.04 23.99
CA GLY A 296 -5.61 -25.04 24.84
C GLY A 296 -4.19 -25.34 24.37
N VAL A 297 -3.31 -25.67 25.33
CA VAL A 297 -1.96 -26.20 25.07
C VAL A 297 -1.91 -27.59 25.70
N PHE A 298 -1.65 -28.61 24.87
CA PHE A 298 -1.63 -30.01 25.26
C PHE A 298 -0.19 -30.54 25.34
#